data_b34362b832dfa41d06d736fbd7ab8a99
#
_entry.id   b34362b832dfa41d06d736fbd7ab8a99
#
_cell.length_a   1.000
_cell.length_b   1.000
_cell.length_c   1.000
_cell.angle_alpha   90.00
_cell.angle_beta   90.00
_cell.angle_gamma   90.00
#
_symmetry.space_group_name_H-M   'P 1'
#
loop_
_entity.id
_entity.type
_entity.pdbx_description
1 polymer ?
#
loop_
_entity_poly.entity_id
_entity_poly.type
_entity_poly.pdbx_seq_one_letter_code
_entity_poly.pdbx_strand_id
1 'polypeptide(L)'
;MQETLNIPLLPNASAELLSQVPPVSSEDCLIVSYPRSGNTWVRFLLANLLEESRYPLSFQQMEERIPSIHQRKDWNRIRTIPSPRFIKSHMPYSSKYKKAIYIVRDGRDVMVSAYHYFYFPIKISFLDFLWVS
;
A
#
# COMPACT_ATOMS: atom_id res chain seq x y z
N MET A 1 9.74 -4.72 -24.41
CA MET A 1 8.38 -5.27 -24.16
C MET A 1 8.07 -5.05 -22.67
N GLN A 2 7.21 -4.10 -22.34
CA GLN A 2 6.76 -3.87 -20.96
C GLN A 2 5.73 -4.96 -20.64
N GLU A 3 6.12 -5.95 -19.84
CA GLU A 3 5.15 -6.89 -19.28
C GLU A 3 4.26 -6.12 -18.29
N THR A 4 3.04 -5.89 -18.69
CA THR A 4 2.02 -5.26 -17.85
C THR A 4 1.67 -6.21 -16.71
N LEU A 5 1.97 -5.81 -15.49
CA LEU A 5 1.62 -6.54 -14.28
C LEU A 5 0.09 -6.64 -14.16
N ASN A 6 -0.45 -7.82 -14.41
CA ASN A 6 -1.86 -8.11 -14.14
C ASN A 6 -2.00 -8.30 -12.61
N ILE A 7 -2.29 -7.23 -11.89
CA ILE A 7 -2.42 -7.23 -10.42
C ILE A 7 -3.91 -7.44 -10.11
N PRO A 8 -4.31 -8.50 -9.40
CA PRO A 8 -5.68 -8.64 -8.91
C PRO A 8 -5.93 -7.62 -7.80
N LEU A 9 -6.13 -6.37 -8.18
CA LEU A 9 -6.24 -5.22 -7.26
C LEU A 9 -7.54 -5.20 -6.50
N LEU A 10 -8.56 -5.85 -7.04
CA LEU A 10 -9.90 -5.93 -6.44
C LEU A 10 -10.49 -7.27 -6.87
N PRO A 11 -11.01 -8.08 -5.97
CA PRO A 11 -11.57 -9.39 -6.30
C PRO A 11 -12.70 -9.38 -7.34
N ASN A 12 -13.26 -8.22 -7.67
CA ASN A 12 -14.36 -8.03 -8.63
C ASN A 12 -14.08 -6.86 -9.61
N ALA A 13 -12.82 -6.51 -9.86
CA ALA A 13 -12.51 -5.43 -10.79
C ALA A 13 -12.77 -5.85 -12.24
N SER A 14 -13.44 -5.00 -13.02
CA SER A 14 -13.61 -5.21 -14.46
C SER A 14 -12.26 -5.17 -15.18
N ALA A 15 -12.16 -5.86 -16.33
CA ALA A 15 -10.97 -5.83 -17.17
C ALA A 15 -10.59 -4.39 -17.59
N GLU A 16 -11.57 -3.54 -17.79
CA GLU A 16 -11.40 -2.12 -18.10
C GLU A 16 -10.72 -1.36 -16.94
N LEU A 17 -11.11 -1.62 -15.69
CA LEU A 17 -10.48 -1.01 -14.53
C LEU A 17 -9.04 -1.51 -14.37
N LEU A 18 -8.79 -2.78 -14.60
CA LEU A 18 -7.45 -3.38 -14.52
C LEU A 18 -6.49 -2.79 -15.56
N SER A 19 -6.99 -2.47 -16.76
CA SER A 19 -6.19 -1.82 -17.81
C SER A 19 -5.74 -0.39 -17.45
N GLN A 20 -6.42 0.26 -16.52
CA GLN A 20 -6.11 1.63 -16.08
C GLN A 20 -5.05 1.67 -14.96
N VAL A 21 -4.72 0.53 -14.35
CA VAL A 21 -3.72 0.46 -13.28
C VAL A 21 -2.35 0.89 -13.81
N PRO A 22 -1.64 1.80 -13.11
CA PRO A 22 -0.32 2.22 -13.55
C PRO A 22 0.66 1.05 -13.65
N PRO A 23 1.48 0.99 -14.70
CA PRO A 23 2.51 -0.03 -14.81
C PRO A 23 3.54 0.13 -13.69
N VAL A 24 3.96 -0.99 -13.12
CA VAL A 24 5.07 -1.07 -12.17
C VAL A 24 6.29 -1.56 -12.92
N SER A 25 7.39 -0.81 -12.83
CA SER A 25 8.67 -1.14 -13.44
C SER A 25 9.43 -2.20 -12.62
N SER A 26 10.34 -2.93 -13.26
CA SER A 26 11.28 -3.81 -12.55
C SER A 26 12.20 -3.08 -11.58
N GLU A 27 12.40 -1.78 -11.77
CA GLU A 27 13.22 -0.92 -10.91
C GLU A 27 12.45 -0.39 -9.70
N ASP A 28 11.13 -0.40 -9.73
CA ASP A 28 10.30 0.07 -8.63
C ASP A 28 10.37 -0.89 -7.42
N CYS A 29 10.28 -0.32 -6.23
CA CYS A 29 10.23 -1.08 -4.98
C CYS A 29 8.83 -0.98 -4.36
N LEU A 30 8.18 -2.13 -4.18
CA LEU A 30 6.87 -2.20 -3.55
C LEU A 30 7.02 -2.29 -2.02
N ILE A 31 6.33 -1.42 -1.29
CA ILE A 31 6.20 -1.50 0.16
C ILE A 31 4.93 -2.30 0.45
N VAL A 32 5.12 -3.58 0.76
CA VAL A 32 4.04 -4.56 0.88
C VAL A 32 3.80 -4.90 2.34
N SER A 33 2.54 -4.93 2.74
CA SER A 33 2.13 -5.38 4.06
C SER A 33 0.68 -5.86 4.05
N TYR A 34 0.32 -6.69 5.01
CA TYR A 34 -1.08 -6.82 5.38
C TYR A 34 -1.58 -5.47 5.97
N PRO A 35 -2.85 -5.07 5.77
CA PRO A 35 -3.39 -3.87 6.39
C PRO A 35 -3.13 -3.83 7.90
N ARG A 36 -2.89 -2.65 8.47
CA ARG A 36 -2.59 -2.43 9.90
C ARG A 36 -1.23 -2.98 10.39
N SER A 37 -0.35 -3.45 9.51
CA SER A 37 0.98 -3.95 9.88
C SER A 37 2.08 -2.88 10.00
N GLY A 38 1.76 -1.60 9.86
CA GLY A 38 2.74 -0.52 10.01
C GLY A 38 3.23 0.11 8.70
N ASN A 39 2.58 -0.16 7.56
CA ASN A 39 2.94 0.38 6.25
C ASN A 39 3.12 1.91 6.27
N THR A 40 2.21 2.64 6.92
CA THR A 40 2.28 4.10 7.04
C THR A 40 3.56 4.56 7.75
N TRP A 41 3.97 3.90 8.82
CA TRP A 41 5.20 4.22 9.54
C TRP A 41 6.44 4.06 8.67
N VAL A 42 6.54 2.92 7.98
CA VAL A 42 7.67 2.65 7.07
C VAL A 42 7.70 3.67 5.93
N ARG A 43 6.55 4.03 5.37
CA ARG A 43 6.47 5.08 4.34
C ARG A 43 6.95 6.43 4.85
N PHE A 44 6.58 6.84 6.07
CA PHE A 44 7.09 8.06 6.67
C PHE A 44 8.60 8.03 6.85
N LEU A 45 9.14 6.94 7.36
CA LEU A 45 10.59 6.78 7.51
C LEU A 45 11.32 6.89 6.17
N LEU A 46 10.87 6.15 5.17
CA LEU A 46 11.47 6.16 3.83
C LEU A 46 11.32 7.52 3.15
N ALA A 47 10.15 8.12 3.21
CA ALA A 47 9.91 9.43 2.58
C ALA A 47 10.81 10.51 3.19
N ASN A 48 10.99 10.52 4.51
CA ASN A 48 11.89 11.46 5.17
C ASN A 48 13.37 11.16 4.91
N LEU A 49 13.76 9.89 4.73
CA LEU A 49 15.13 9.52 4.36
C LEU A 49 15.48 9.95 2.92
N LEU A 50 14.50 9.95 2.04
CA LEU A 50 14.67 10.33 0.63
C LEU A 50 14.54 11.84 0.41
N GLU A 51 14.04 12.57 1.39
CA GLU A 51 13.84 14.02 1.30
C GLU A 51 15.01 14.73 2.00
N GLU A 52 15.63 15.67 1.30
CA GLU A 52 16.66 16.56 1.88
C GLU A 52 16.04 17.72 2.67
N SER A 53 14.78 17.57 3.11
CA SER A 53 14.08 18.61 3.85
C SER A 53 14.61 18.74 5.28
N ARG A 54 14.73 19.96 5.75
CA ARG A 54 15.08 20.27 7.14
C ARG A 54 14.00 19.89 8.16
N TYR A 55 12.77 19.72 7.70
CA TYR A 55 11.59 19.42 8.53
C TYR A 55 10.93 18.10 8.13
N PRO A 56 10.33 17.38 9.10
CA PRO A 56 9.59 16.17 8.80
C PRO A 56 8.47 16.43 7.79
N LEU A 57 8.25 15.49 6.89
CA LEU A 57 7.17 15.55 5.93
C LEU A 57 5.79 15.45 6.60
N SER A 58 4.82 16.18 6.07
CA SER A 58 3.42 15.97 6.40
C SER A 58 2.90 14.65 5.83
N PHE A 59 1.72 14.21 6.30
CA PHE A 59 1.06 13.01 5.79
C PHE A 59 0.80 13.12 4.27
N GLN A 60 0.33 14.26 3.80
CA GLN A 60 0.08 14.49 2.39
C GLN A 60 1.36 14.39 1.56
N GLN A 61 2.44 15.03 1.99
CA GLN A 61 3.74 14.97 1.30
C GLN A 61 4.29 13.54 1.24
N MET A 62 4.13 12.76 2.31
CA MET A 62 4.49 11.35 2.31
C MET A 62 3.65 10.56 1.30
N GLU A 63 2.33 10.78 1.21
CA GLU A 63 1.47 10.13 0.20
C GLU A 63 1.85 10.52 -1.22
N GLU A 64 2.24 11.76 -1.44
CA GLU A 64 2.73 12.23 -2.73
C GLU A 64 4.05 11.59 -3.15
N ARG A 65 4.95 11.31 -2.19
CA ARG A 65 6.25 10.67 -2.43
C ARG A 65 6.12 9.16 -2.64
N ILE A 66 5.29 8.51 -1.84
CA ILE A 66 5.09 7.06 -1.87
C ILE A 66 3.59 6.77 -2.02
N PRO A 67 3.07 6.88 -3.25
CA PRO A 67 1.65 6.70 -3.53
C PRO A 67 1.20 5.26 -3.38
N SER A 68 -0.12 5.06 -3.26
CA SER A 68 -0.74 3.74 -3.12
C SER A 68 -1.30 3.25 -4.45
N ILE A 69 -0.90 2.05 -4.87
CA ILE A 69 -1.44 1.44 -6.09
C ILE A 69 -2.95 1.11 -5.98
N HIS A 70 -3.47 0.99 -4.74
CA HIS A 70 -4.89 0.71 -4.49
C HIS A 70 -5.80 1.94 -4.57
N GLN A 71 -5.23 3.14 -4.63
CA GLN A 71 -6.02 4.38 -4.65
C GLN A 71 -5.99 5.01 -6.03
N ARG A 72 -7.15 5.05 -6.71
CA ARG A 72 -7.26 5.66 -8.05
C ARG A 72 -6.77 7.10 -8.10
N LYS A 73 -6.95 7.87 -7.01
CA LYS A 73 -6.43 9.24 -6.91
C LYS A 73 -4.91 9.31 -7.09
N ASP A 74 -4.18 8.24 -6.72
CA ASP A 74 -2.73 8.18 -6.76
C ASP A 74 -2.18 7.69 -8.11
N TRP A 75 -3.03 7.15 -8.99
CA TRP A 75 -2.59 6.54 -10.25
C TRP A 75 -1.90 7.54 -11.19
N ASN A 76 -2.42 8.76 -11.30
CA ASN A 76 -1.76 9.79 -12.08
C ASN A 76 -0.40 10.13 -11.51
N ARG A 77 -0.29 10.19 -10.18
CA ARG A 77 0.98 10.42 -9.50
C ARG A 77 1.97 9.31 -9.78
N ILE A 78 1.55 8.04 -9.69
CA ILE A 78 2.41 6.89 -10.03
C ILE A 78 2.91 6.99 -11.47
N ARG A 79 2.12 7.48 -12.43
CA ARG A 79 2.56 7.65 -13.82
C ARG A 79 3.57 8.77 -14.01
N THR A 80 3.52 9.81 -13.18
CA THR A 80 4.34 11.02 -13.34
C THR A 80 5.65 10.96 -12.57
N ILE A 81 5.72 10.21 -11.47
CA ILE A 81 6.99 10.02 -10.72
C ILE A 81 7.91 9.14 -11.56
N PRO A 82 9.17 9.57 -11.82
CA PRO A 82 10.13 8.73 -12.54
C PRO A 82 10.51 7.49 -11.73
N SER A 83 10.75 6.38 -12.43
CA SER A 83 11.33 5.15 -11.85
C SER A 83 12.85 5.38 -11.63
N PRO A 84 13.45 4.80 -10.58
CA PRO A 84 12.89 3.91 -9.56
C PRO A 84 12.06 4.67 -8.51
N ARG A 85 10.92 4.13 -8.14
CA ARG A 85 10.00 4.72 -7.15
C ARG A 85 9.57 3.69 -6.10
N PHE A 86 9.15 4.20 -4.94
CA PHE A 86 8.50 3.40 -3.92
C PHE A 86 6.97 3.48 -4.09
N ILE A 87 6.30 2.34 -4.05
CA ILE A 87 4.84 2.25 -4.22
C ILE A 87 4.24 1.39 -3.12
N LYS A 88 3.23 1.92 -2.42
CA LYS A 88 2.50 1.16 -1.38
C LYS A 88 1.63 0.08 -2.02
N SER A 89 1.68 -1.13 -1.45
CA SER A 89 0.79 -2.23 -1.80
C SER A 89 0.33 -3.02 -0.57
N HIS A 90 -0.87 -3.60 -0.68
CA HIS A 90 -1.40 -4.62 0.25
C HIS A 90 -1.63 -5.95 -0.48
N MET A 91 -1.09 -6.09 -1.68
CA MET A 91 -1.23 -7.29 -2.48
C MET A 91 -0.37 -8.43 -1.93
N PRO A 92 -0.80 -9.67 -2.10
CA PRO A 92 0.04 -10.84 -1.88
C PRO A 92 1.32 -10.78 -2.70
N TYR A 93 2.29 -11.60 -2.34
CA TYR A 93 3.51 -11.77 -3.11
C TYR A 93 3.20 -12.12 -4.58
N SER A 94 3.94 -11.52 -5.47
CA SER A 94 3.96 -11.87 -6.89
C SER A 94 5.40 -11.93 -7.38
N SER A 95 5.76 -12.96 -8.14
CA SER A 95 7.09 -13.10 -8.77
C SER A 95 7.41 -11.95 -9.74
N LYS A 96 6.40 -11.19 -10.13
CA LYS A 96 6.55 -9.98 -10.94
C LYS A 96 7.19 -8.82 -10.17
N TYR A 97 7.09 -8.79 -8.84
CA TYR A 97 7.75 -7.78 -8.02
C TYR A 97 9.23 -8.13 -7.90
N LYS A 98 10.08 -7.34 -8.55
CA LYS A 98 11.52 -7.57 -8.51
C LYS A 98 12.16 -7.05 -7.23
N LYS A 99 11.61 -5.98 -6.65
CA LYS A 99 12.07 -5.37 -5.40
C LYS A 99 10.86 -5.14 -4.49
N ALA A 100 10.95 -5.58 -3.25
CA ALA A 100 9.90 -5.35 -2.26
C ALA A 100 10.46 -5.21 -0.85
N ILE A 101 9.88 -4.31 -0.09
CA ILE A 101 10.00 -4.24 1.37
C ILE A 101 8.74 -4.88 1.93
N TYR A 102 8.87 -6.04 2.55
CA TYR A 102 7.75 -6.76 3.13
C TYR A 102 7.68 -6.53 4.64
N ILE A 103 6.58 -5.92 5.09
CA ILE A 103 6.37 -5.57 6.50
C ILE A 103 5.46 -6.62 7.13
N VAL A 104 5.98 -7.26 8.17
CA VAL A 104 5.28 -8.29 8.95
C VAL A 104 5.03 -7.79 10.37
N ARG A 105 3.87 -8.09 10.91
CA ARG A 105 3.48 -7.81 12.30
C ARG A 105 2.79 -9.03 12.89
N ASP A 106 2.83 -9.16 14.23
CA ASP A 106 2.05 -10.19 14.93
C ASP A 106 0.57 -10.08 14.56
N GLY A 107 -0.02 -11.19 14.10
CA GLY A 107 -1.41 -11.21 13.62
C GLY A 107 -2.42 -10.79 14.69
N ARG A 108 -2.15 -11.10 15.97
CA ARG A 108 -3.00 -10.68 17.10
C ARG A 108 -3.06 -9.16 17.23
N ASP A 109 -1.89 -8.51 17.12
CA ASP A 109 -1.80 -7.04 17.13
C ASP A 109 -2.49 -6.42 15.92
N VAL A 110 -2.38 -7.06 14.76
CA VAL A 110 -3.06 -6.63 13.53
C VAL A 110 -4.57 -6.67 13.73
N MET A 111 -5.11 -7.76 14.28
CA MET A 111 -6.55 -7.93 14.52
C MET A 111 -7.08 -6.89 15.51
N VAL A 112 -6.38 -6.66 16.61
CA VAL A 112 -6.75 -5.59 17.58
C VAL A 112 -6.74 -4.22 16.91
N SER A 113 -5.70 -3.92 16.14
CA SER A 113 -5.61 -2.65 15.41
C SER A 113 -6.69 -2.49 14.34
N ALA A 114 -7.06 -3.56 13.66
CA ALA A 114 -8.12 -3.58 12.65
C ALA A 114 -9.49 -3.35 13.29
N TYR A 115 -9.77 -4.01 14.41
CA TYR A 115 -11.00 -3.83 15.17
C TYR A 115 -11.21 -2.36 15.56
N HIS A 116 -10.21 -1.72 16.18
CA HIS A 116 -10.30 -0.33 16.57
C HIS A 116 -10.45 0.62 15.38
N TYR A 117 -9.85 0.30 14.25
CA TYR A 117 -9.90 1.17 13.08
C TYR A 117 -11.20 1.08 12.30
N PHE A 118 -11.72 -0.12 12.11
CA PHE A 118 -12.88 -0.35 11.23
C PHE A 118 -14.21 -0.46 11.98
N TYR A 119 -14.22 -0.96 13.20
CA TYR A 119 -15.43 -1.40 13.90
C TYR A 119 -15.72 -0.66 15.21
N PHE A 120 -14.76 0.07 15.76
CA PHE A 120 -14.99 0.82 17.00
C PHE A 120 -16.23 1.73 16.97
N PRO A 121 -16.57 2.40 15.83
CA PRO A 121 -17.81 3.20 15.78
C PRO A 121 -19.11 2.36 15.73
N ILE A 122 -19.04 1.09 15.35
CA ILE A 122 -20.22 0.24 15.04
C ILE A 122 -20.67 -0.58 16.26
N LYS A 123 -19.99 -0.50 17.40
CA LYS A 123 -20.30 -1.21 18.65
C LYS A 123 -20.45 -2.74 18.51
N ILE A 124 -19.73 -3.36 17.58
CA ILE A 124 -19.60 -4.81 17.49
C ILE A 124 -18.57 -5.24 18.55
N SER A 125 -18.84 -6.34 19.28
CA SER A 125 -17.83 -6.86 20.21
C SER A 125 -16.60 -7.39 19.48
N PHE A 126 -15.43 -7.39 20.15
CA PHE A 126 -14.21 -7.93 19.54
C PHE A 126 -14.34 -9.42 19.19
N LEU A 127 -15.08 -10.18 19.98
CA LEU A 127 -15.33 -11.60 19.70
C LEU A 127 -16.16 -11.78 18.43
N ASP A 128 -17.24 -11.01 18.27
CA ASP A 128 -18.06 -11.05 17.06
C ASP A 128 -17.26 -10.65 15.82
N PHE A 129 -16.38 -9.66 15.95
CA PHE A 129 -15.46 -9.28 14.88
C PHE A 129 -14.55 -10.44 14.45
N LEU A 130 -13.99 -11.20 15.39
CA LEU A 130 -13.12 -12.34 15.07
C LEU A 130 -13.86 -13.48 14.35
N TRP A 131 -15.19 -13.59 14.49
CA TRP A 131 -15.98 -14.61 13.80
C TRP A 131 -16.44 -14.20 12.40
N VAL A 132 -16.39 -12.90 12.08
CA VAL A 132 -16.84 -12.36 10.78
C VAL A 132 -15.64 -12.08 9.85
N SER A 133 -14.42 -12.08 10.36
CA SER A 133 -13.20 -11.82 9.61
C SER A 133 -12.63 -13.08 8.99
#